data_7863557a0e0f2886fc14eb8ff344c3a0
#
_entry.id   7863557a0e0f2886fc14eb8ff344c3a0
#
_cell.length_a   1.000
_cell.length_b   1.000
_cell.length_c   1.000
_cell.angle_alpha   90.00
_cell.angle_beta   90.00
_cell.angle_gamma   90.00
#
_symmetry.space_group_name_H-M   'P 1'
#
loop_
_entity.id
_entity.type
_entity.pdbx_description
1 polymer ?
#
loop_
_entity_poly.entity_id
_entity_poly.type
_entity_poly.pdbx_seq_one_letter_code
_entity_poly.pdbx_strand_id
1 'polypeptide(L)'
;GDGEGLLPLDGGNLAYRAAALLADHAGIEPAVDLHLHKAIPIAGGMAGGSADAAATLLACDALWRLATPRDELMHLASLLGSDVPFGLHGGTAIGTGRGENLTSVLSRGSFHWVFALADGGLSTPAVYSECDRLRGARKVPEPYVSDMLMQAVRAGDPVLLGKAVHNDLQAAAVSLRPQL
;
A
#
# COMPACT_ATOMS: atom_id res chain seq x y z
N GLY A 1 13.51 -0.83 -17.78
CA GLY A 1 12.08 -0.50 -17.58
C GLY A 1 11.92 1.00 -17.34
N ASP A 2 10.72 1.53 -17.54
CA ASP A 2 10.41 2.95 -17.31
C ASP A 2 10.61 3.29 -15.84
N GLY A 3 11.71 3.90 -15.50
CA GLY A 3 12.09 4.21 -14.11
C GLY A 3 13.49 3.73 -13.71
N GLU A 4 14.25 3.19 -14.63
CA GLU A 4 15.65 2.86 -14.38
C GLU A 4 16.42 4.14 -14.03
N GLY A 5 17.03 4.15 -12.83
CA GLY A 5 17.70 5.33 -12.27
C GLY A 5 16.83 6.26 -11.40
N LEU A 6 15.49 6.02 -11.29
CA LEU A 6 14.59 6.79 -10.43
C LEU A 6 14.38 6.16 -9.04
N LEU A 7 14.76 4.91 -8.85
CA LEU A 7 14.63 4.21 -7.58
C LEU A 7 15.98 4.19 -6.85
N PRO A 8 15.98 4.43 -5.53
CA PRO A 8 17.18 4.21 -4.72
C PRO A 8 17.60 2.74 -4.80
N LEU A 9 18.92 2.49 -4.89
CA LEU A 9 19.52 1.16 -4.86
C LEU A 9 20.11 0.83 -3.48
N ASP A 10 19.76 1.59 -2.48
CA ASP A 10 20.28 1.54 -1.12
C ASP A 10 19.15 1.53 -0.07
N GLY A 11 19.45 1.88 1.15
CA GLY A 11 18.52 1.99 2.27
C GLY A 11 17.32 2.94 2.07
N GLY A 12 17.29 3.71 0.99
CA GLY A 12 16.10 4.46 0.55
C GLY A 12 15.02 3.57 -0.09
N ASN A 13 15.38 2.36 -0.52
CA ASN A 13 14.45 1.42 -1.13
C ASN A 13 13.78 0.53 -0.07
N LEU A 14 12.45 0.45 -0.09
CA LEU A 14 11.70 -0.36 0.88
C LEU A 14 12.02 -1.86 0.80
N ALA A 15 12.32 -2.41 -0.37
CA ALA A 15 12.71 -3.80 -0.51
C ALA A 15 14.07 -4.07 0.15
N TYR A 16 15.05 -3.16 -0.05
CA TYR A 16 16.34 -3.24 0.65
C TYR A 16 16.15 -3.20 2.17
N ARG A 17 15.33 -2.25 2.66
CA ARG A 17 15.02 -2.11 4.08
C ARG A 17 14.32 -3.35 4.65
N ALA A 18 13.46 -3.99 3.85
CA ALA A 18 12.76 -5.20 4.26
C ALA A 18 13.73 -6.37 4.48
N ALA A 19 14.67 -6.59 3.56
CA ALA A 19 15.71 -7.61 3.73
C ALA A 19 16.59 -7.33 4.95
N ALA A 20 17.06 -6.08 5.09
CA ALA A 20 17.90 -5.68 6.22
C ALA A 20 17.18 -5.85 7.57
N LEU A 21 15.91 -5.42 7.66
CA LEU A 21 15.10 -5.53 8.88
C LEU A 21 14.85 -6.98 9.28
N LEU A 22 14.54 -7.85 8.32
CA LEU A 22 14.33 -9.28 8.60
C LEU A 22 15.63 -9.97 9.04
N ALA A 23 16.77 -9.63 8.40
CA ALA A 23 18.07 -10.17 8.79
C ALA A 23 18.47 -9.73 10.21
N ASP A 24 18.26 -8.45 10.54
CA ASP A 24 18.51 -7.91 11.88
C ASP A 24 17.64 -8.63 12.94
N HIS A 25 16.35 -8.78 12.65
CA HIS A 25 15.42 -9.53 13.50
C HIS A 25 15.87 -10.98 13.76
N ALA A 26 16.38 -11.63 12.71
CA ALA A 26 16.87 -13.01 12.78
C ALA A 26 18.31 -13.14 13.34
N GLY A 27 19.02 -12.04 13.53
CA GLY A 27 20.43 -12.04 13.96
C GLY A 27 21.40 -12.63 12.94
N ILE A 28 21.12 -12.45 11.64
CA ILE A 28 21.94 -12.94 10.52
C ILE A 28 22.43 -11.79 9.63
N GLU A 29 23.49 -12.05 8.86
CA GLU A 29 23.94 -11.13 7.82
C GLU A 29 22.95 -11.12 6.63
N PRO A 30 22.57 -9.95 6.08
CA PRO A 30 21.64 -9.84 4.96
C PRO A 30 22.29 -10.20 3.60
N ALA A 31 22.85 -11.40 3.50
CA ALA A 31 23.54 -11.88 2.30
C ALA A 31 22.52 -12.25 1.21
N VAL A 32 22.06 -11.26 0.44
CA VAL A 32 21.11 -11.45 -0.66
C VAL A 32 21.28 -10.37 -1.73
N ASP A 33 21.14 -10.75 -2.99
CA ASP A 33 20.99 -9.84 -4.11
C ASP A 33 19.50 -9.70 -4.45
N LEU A 34 19.02 -8.45 -4.52
CA LEU A 34 17.62 -8.14 -4.82
C LEU A 34 17.50 -7.62 -6.26
N HIS A 35 16.72 -8.31 -7.07
CA HIS A 35 16.34 -7.89 -8.41
C HIS A 35 14.87 -7.48 -8.45
N LEU A 36 14.60 -6.17 -8.63
CA LEU A 36 13.24 -5.63 -8.68
C LEU A 36 12.81 -5.38 -10.13
N HIS A 37 11.82 -6.14 -10.60
CA HIS A 37 11.18 -5.90 -11.89
C HIS A 37 9.92 -5.07 -11.68
N LYS A 38 9.98 -3.77 -11.98
CA LYS A 38 8.86 -2.83 -11.74
C LYS A 38 7.85 -2.88 -12.87
N ALA A 39 6.62 -3.29 -12.52
CA ALA A 39 5.45 -3.21 -13.40
C ALA A 39 4.43 -2.18 -12.92
N ILE A 40 4.39 -1.90 -11.61
CA ILE A 40 3.53 -0.87 -11.03
C ILE A 40 4.20 0.49 -11.24
N PRO A 41 3.49 1.50 -11.81
CA PRO A 41 4.04 2.83 -12.03
C PRO A 41 4.60 3.46 -10.77
N ILE A 42 5.80 4.05 -10.88
CA ILE A 42 6.44 4.76 -9.76
C ILE A 42 5.65 6.04 -9.46
N ALA A 43 5.44 6.32 -8.17
CA ALA A 43 4.64 7.45 -7.69
C ALA A 43 3.18 7.45 -8.21
N GLY A 44 2.68 6.31 -8.66
CA GLY A 44 1.31 6.15 -9.16
C GLY A 44 0.23 6.01 -8.07
N GLY A 45 0.58 6.10 -6.79
CA GLY A 45 -0.38 5.94 -5.68
C GLY A 45 -0.90 4.50 -5.50
N MET A 46 -0.24 3.50 -6.10
CA MET A 46 -0.67 2.10 -6.10
C MET A 46 0.16 1.20 -5.18
N ALA A 47 0.80 1.75 -4.17
CA ALA A 47 1.58 1.03 -3.14
C ALA A 47 2.64 0.05 -3.70
N GLY A 48 3.20 0.30 -4.90
CA GLY A 48 4.16 -0.59 -5.55
C GLY A 48 5.41 -0.85 -4.71
N GLY A 49 5.96 0.16 -4.05
CA GLY A 49 7.10 0.00 -3.13
C GLY A 49 6.76 -0.84 -1.91
N SER A 50 5.52 -0.72 -1.38
CA SER A 50 5.05 -1.53 -0.26
C SER A 50 4.85 -3.00 -0.67
N ALA A 51 4.38 -3.24 -1.90
CA ALA A 51 4.27 -4.59 -2.45
C ALA A 51 5.66 -5.24 -2.62
N ASP A 52 6.65 -4.48 -3.11
CA ASP A 52 8.03 -4.97 -3.23
C ASP A 52 8.61 -5.35 -1.85
N ALA A 53 8.38 -4.51 -0.83
CA ALA A 53 8.82 -4.78 0.53
C ALA A 53 8.18 -6.03 1.13
N ALA A 54 6.86 -6.19 0.97
CA ALA A 54 6.14 -7.37 1.42
C ALA A 54 6.65 -8.65 0.72
N ALA A 55 6.84 -8.61 -0.59
CA ALA A 55 7.40 -9.70 -1.36
C ALA A 55 8.82 -10.04 -0.91
N THR A 56 9.64 -9.02 -0.60
CA THR A 56 11.01 -9.22 -0.11
C THR A 56 11.02 -9.88 1.25
N LEU A 57 10.15 -9.48 2.20
CA LEU A 57 10.05 -10.16 3.50
C LEU A 57 9.77 -11.65 3.32
N LEU A 58 8.80 -12.02 2.48
CA LEU A 58 8.46 -13.42 2.23
C LEU A 58 9.59 -14.18 1.51
N ALA A 59 10.20 -13.56 0.51
CA ALA A 59 11.26 -14.19 -0.27
C ALA A 59 12.51 -14.43 0.58
N CYS A 60 12.91 -13.46 1.39
CA CYS A 60 14.06 -13.59 2.29
C CYS A 60 13.78 -14.57 3.44
N ASP A 61 12.58 -14.57 4.02
CA ASP A 61 12.18 -15.55 5.03
C ASP A 61 12.31 -16.99 4.50
N ALA A 62 11.81 -17.21 3.28
CA ALA A 62 11.92 -18.51 2.61
C ALA A 62 13.36 -18.87 2.24
N LEU A 63 14.12 -17.91 1.69
CA LEU A 63 15.52 -18.10 1.26
C LEU A 63 16.41 -18.48 2.45
N TRP A 64 16.28 -17.74 3.55
CA TRP A 64 17.05 -17.96 4.77
C TRP A 64 16.49 -19.05 5.67
N ARG A 65 15.31 -19.63 5.30
CA ARG A 65 14.63 -20.71 6.04
C ARG A 65 14.33 -20.34 7.50
N LEU A 66 13.92 -19.12 7.74
CA LEU A 66 13.68 -18.62 9.09
C LEU A 66 12.36 -19.17 9.66
N ALA A 67 11.38 -19.41 8.80
CA ALA A 67 10.03 -19.83 9.20
C ALA A 67 9.41 -18.86 10.22
N THR A 68 9.61 -17.56 10.01
CA THR A 68 9.13 -16.48 10.89
C THR A 68 7.61 -16.56 11.02
N PRO A 69 7.06 -16.53 12.24
CA PRO A 69 5.62 -16.52 12.47
C PRO A 69 4.93 -15.37 11.71
N ARG A 70 3.71 -15.61 11.23
CA ARG A 70 3.00 -14.63 10.39
C ARG A 70 2.76 -13.30 11.10
N ASP A 71 2.45 -13.32 12.38
CA ASP A 71 2.26 -12.14 13.22
C ASP A 71 3.55 -11.32 13.37
N GLU A 72 4.70 -11.98 13.47
CA GLU A 72 6.00 -11.32 13.47
C GLU A 72 6.32 -10.68 12.11
N LEU A 73 6.08 -11.39 10.99
CA LEU A 73 6.21 -10.81 9.66
C LEU A 73 5.29 -9.60 9.46
N MET A 74 4.05 -9.67 9.95
CA MET A 74 3.09 -8.55 9.90
C MET A 74 3.59 -7.37 10.74
N HIS A 75 4.18 -7.63 11.90
CA HIS A 75 4.79 -6.60 12.73
C HIS A 75 5.97 -5.93 12.01
N LEU A 76 6.92 -6.70 11.47
CA LEU A 76 8.04 -6.17 10.69
C LEU A 76 7.56 -5.35 9.48
N ALA A 77 6.54 -5.84 8.77
CA ALA A 77 5.92 -5.12 7.67
C ALA A 77 5.39 -3.74 8.10
N SER A 78 4.75 -3.65 9.28
CA SER A 78 4.21 -2.38 9.81
C SER A 78 5.29 -1.35 10.14
N LEU A 79 6.51 -1.80 10.47
CA LEU A 79 7.67 -0.93 10.71
C LEU A 79 8.22 -0.33 9.41
N LEU A 80 8.04 -1.00 8.27
CA LEU A 80 8.45 -0.52 6.96
C LEU A 80 7.51 0.52 6.38
N GLY A 81 6.21 0.34 6.58
CA GLY A 81 5.18 1.25 6.11
C GLY A 81 3.77 0.71 6.34
N SER A 82 2.79 1.60 6.42
CA SER A 82 1.38 1.24 6.72
C SER A 82 0.72 0.33 5.67
N ASP A 83 1.17 0.41 4.41
CA ASP A 83 0.60 -0.39 3.32
C ASP A 83 1.31 -1.75 3.13
N VAL A 84 2.49 -1.94 3.75
CA VAL A 84 3.28 -3.19 3.61
C VAL A 84 2.54 -4.40 4.18
N PRO A 85 1.88 -4.33 5.35
CA PRO A 85 1.11 -5.45 5.91
C PRO A 85 0.04 -5.97 4.97
N PHE A 86 -0.60 -5.10 4.17
CA PHE A 86 -1.62 -5.52 3.22
C PHE A 86 -1.04 -6.43 2.13
N GLY A 87 0.20 -6.20 1.68
CA GLY A 87 0.89 -7.09 0.74
C GLY A 87 1.09 -8.51 1.27
N LEU A 88 1.28 -8.66 2.58
CA LEU A 88 1.34 -9.97 3.26
C LEU A 88 -0.04 -10.55 3.50
N HIS A 89 -1.03 -9.72 3.84
CA HIS A 89 -2.39 -10.15 4.18
C HIS A 89 -3.11 -10.71 2.96
N GLY A 90 -3.10 -9.97 1.85
CA GLY A 90 -3.81 -10.30 0.61
C GLY A 90 -5.33 -10.22 0.73
N GLY A 91 -6.02 -10.54 -0.36
CA GLY A 91 -7.48 -10.57 -0.42
C GLY A 91 -8.15 -9.21 -0.21
N THR A 92 -9.30 -9.19 0.46
CA THR A 92 -10.05 -7.97 0.80
C THR A 92 -10.00 -7.76 2.32
N ALA A 93 -9.60 -6.59 2.75
CA ALA A 93 -9.50 -6.25 4.17
C ALA A 93 -9.91 -4.80 4.44
N ILE A 94 -10.30 -4.53 5.68
CA ILE A 94 -10.43 -3.18 6.23
C ILE A 94 -9.17 -2.88 7.03
N GLY A 95 -8.51 -1.77 6.69
CA GLY A 95 -7.40 -1.22 7.46
C GLY A 95 -7.87 -0.17 8.46
N THR A 96 -7.40 -0.26 9.68
CA THR A 96 -7.59 0.74 10.75
C THR A 96 -6.24 1.24 11.25
N GLY A 97 -6.26 2.25 12.13
CA GLY A 97 -5.03 2.94 12.50
C GLY A 97 -4.56 3.83 11.35
N ARG A 98 -3.33 3.67 10.89
CA ARG A 98 -2.81 4.30 9.66
C ARG A 98 -3.06 3.43 8.40
N GLY A 99 -3.74 2.27 8.55
CA GLY A 99 -3.97 1.25 7.54
C GLY A 99 -3.27 -0.09 7.82
N GLU A 100 -2.42 -0.15 8.84
CA GLU A 100 -1.63 -1.34 9.18
C GLU A 100 -2.40 -2.43 9.93
N ASN A 101 -3.48 -2.07 10.64
CA ASN A 101 -4.30 -3.03 11.37
C ASN A 101 -5.39 -3.58 10.45
N LEU A 102 -5.19 -4.78 9.94
CA LEU A 102 -6.02 -5.37 8.91
C LEU A 102 -7.03 -6.37 9.46
N THR A 103 -8.27 -6.23 9.03
CA THR A 103 -9.34 -7.20 9.30
C THR A 103 -9.89 -7.73 7.98
N SER A 104 -9.84 -9.05 7.79
CA SER A 104 -10.36 -9.70 6.58
C SER A 104 -11.84 -9.43 6.38
N VAL A 105 -12.22 -9.20 5.13
CA VAL A 105 -13.61 -9.01 4.72
C VAL A 105 -14.02 -10.10 3.74
N LEU A 106 -15.16 -10.71 3.97
CA LEU A 106 -15.75 -11.64 3.01
C LEU A 106 -16.16 -10.88 1.75
N SER A 107 -15.53 -11.22 0.63
CA SER A 107 -15.89 -10.71 -0.68
C SER A 107 -16.33 -11.85 -1.59
N ARG A 108 -17.24 -11.57 -2.52
CA ARG A 108 -17.71 -12.52 -3.53
C ARG A 108 -17.40 -11.99 -4.91
N GLY A 109 -17.26 -12.93 -5.87
CA GLY A 109 -17.03 -12.60 -7.27
C GLY A 109 -15.64 -12.00 -7.53
N SER A 110 -15.53 -11.34 -8.68
CA SER A 110 -14.32 -10.64 -9.14
C SER A 110 -14.70 -9.23 -9.55
N PHE A 111 -13.89 -8.27 -9.15
CA PHE A 111 -14.02 -6.88 -9.56
C PHE A 111 -12.97 -6.55 -10.62
N HIS A 112 -13.40 -5.98 -11.73
CA HIS A 112 -12.51 -5.51 -12.79
C HIS A 112 -12.28 -4.01 -12.65
N TRP A 113 -11.03 -3.58 -12.64
CA TRP A 113 -10.62 -2.20 -12.45
C TRP A 113 -10.00 -1.65 -13.72
N VAL A 114 -10.34 -0.41 -14.07
CA VAL A 114 -9.71 0.34 -15.14
C VAL A 114 -8.91 1.48 -14.52
N PHE A 115 -7.62 1.54 -14.83
CA PHE A 115 -6.74 2.61 -14.37
C PHE A 115 -6.49 3.59 -15.52
N ALA A 116 -6.88 4.84 -15.33
CA ALA A 116 -6.50 5.94 -16.21
C ALA A 116 -5.19 6.52 -15.68
N LEU A 117 -4.10 6.31 -16.41
CA LEU A 117 -2.79 6.81 -16.01
C LEU A 117 -2.60 8.25 -16.50
N ALA A 118 -2.13 9.12 -15.62
CA ALA A 118 -1.73 10.47 -15.97
C ALA A 118 -0.21 10.56 -16.07
N ASP A 119 0.28 11.41 -16.96
CA ASP A 119 1.72 11.67 -17.09
C ASP A 119 2.29 12.30 -15.82
N GLY A 120 3.34 11.69 -15.27
CA GLY A 120 3.98 12.11 -14.02
C GLY A 120 3.16 11.75 -12.76
N GLY A 121 3.77 11.92 -11.61
CA GLY A 121 3.21 11.57 -10.30
C GLY A 121 2.83 12.79 -9.45
N LEU A 122 2.18 12.53 -8.32
CA LEU A 122 1.99 13.48 -7.24
C LEU A 122 2.78 13.01 -6.01
N SER A 123 3.46 13.96 -5.37
CA SER A 123 4.11 13.70 -4.09
C SER A 123 3.06 13.45 -3.01
N THR A 124 3.08 12.28 -2.39
CA THR A 124 2.16 11.91 -1.30
C THR A 124 2.15 12.95 -0.17
N PRO A 125 3.31 13.42 0.35
CA PRO A 125 3.34 14.49 1.35
C PRO A 125 2.66 15.77 0.88
N ALA A 126 2.84 16.17 -0.39
CA ALA A 126 2.21 17.38 -0.94
C ALA A 126 0.68 17.24 -0.99
N VAL A 127 0.17 16.06 -1.37
CA VAL A 127 -1.28 15.80 -1.39
C VAL A 127 -1.87 15.84 0.02
N TYR A 128 -1.21 15.28 1.02
CA TYR A 128 -1.67 15.38 2.41
C TYR A 128 -1.64 16.82 2.93
N SER A 129 -0.57 17.58 2.67
CA SER A 129 -0.49 18.99 3.05
C SER A 129 -1.60 19.82 2.41
N GLU A 130 -1.92 19.56 1.15
CA GLU A 130 -3.02 20.23 0.46
C GLU A 130 -4.38 19.81 1.01
N CYS A 131 -4.55 18.52 1.37
CA CYS A 131 -5.75 18.04 2.03
C CYS A 131 -5.98 18.76 3.37
N ASP A 132 -4.94 18.92 4.17
CA ASP A 132 -5.00 19.63 5.45
C ASP A 132 -5.32 21.12 5.22
N ARG A 133 -4.72 21.74 4.22
CA ARG A 133 -5.03 23.12 3.83
C ARG A 133 -6.49 23.31 3.43
N LEU A 134 -7.03 22.41 2.62
CA LEU A 134 -8.44 22.44 2.18
C LEU A 134 -9.42 22.16 3.34
N ARG A 135 -9.04 21.31 4.28
CA ARG A 135 -9.82 21.03 5.50
C ARG A 135 -9.84 22.23 6.44
N GLY A 136 -8.72 22.94 6.56
CA GLY A 136 -8.57 24.09 7.46
C GLY A 136 -8.88 23.70 8.91
N ALA A 137 -9.61 24.53 9.64
CA ALA A 137 -9.99 24.30 11.04
C ALA A 137 -11.25 23.41 11.19
N ARG A 138 -11.77 22.81 10.12
CA ARG A 138 -12.97 21.96 10.22
C ARG A 138 -12.65 20.67 11.00
N LYS A 139 -13.57 20.28 11.88
CA LYS A 139 -13.49 18.98 12.52
C LYS A 139 -13.72 17.89 11.47
N VAL A 140 -12.72 17.05 11.27
CA VAL A 140 -12.83 15.89 10.37
C VAL A 140 -13.51 14.77 11.13
N PRO A 141 -14.60 14.16 10.59
CA PRO A 141 -15.21 13.00 11.21
C PRO A 141 -14.23 11.81 11.18
N GLU A 142 -14.39 10.89 12.12
CA GLU A 142 -13.63 9.65 12.10
C GLU A 142 -13.97 8.85 10.82
N PRO A 143 -12.96 8.28 10.15
CA PRO A 143 -13.19 7.42 9.01
C PRO A 143 -14.07 6.24 9.39
N TYR A 144 -15.02 5.90 8.53
CA TYR A 144 -15.90 4.74 8.73
C TYR A 144 -16.11 4.00 7.42
N VAL A 145 -16.37 2.71 7.53
CA VAL A 145 -16.73 1.86 6.40
C VAL A 145 -18.25 1.86 6.28
N SER A 146 -18.77 2.34 5.15
CA SER A 146 -20.23 2.41 4.96
C SER A 146 -20.85 1.02 4.78
N ASP A 147 -22.09 0.86 5.26
CA ASP A 147 -22.86 -0.38 5.06
C ASP A 147 -23.05 -0.70 3.58
N MET A 148 -23.20 0.31 2.73
CA MET A 148 -23.31 0.16 1.29
C MET A 148 -22.04 -0.45 0.68
N LEU A 149 -20.85 -0.01 1.13
CA LEU A 149 -19.58 -0.58 0.70
C LEU A 149 -19.47 -2.05 1.10
N MET A 150 -19.82 -2.37 2.34
CA MET A 150 -19.79 -3.74 2.85
C MET A 150 -20.78 -4.65 2.13
N GLN A 151 -21.97 -4.14 1.82
CA GLN A 151 -22.98 -4.86 1.04
C GLN A 151 -22.49 -5.14 -0.37
N ALA A 152 -21.90 -4.14 -1.05
CA ALA A 152 -21.36 -4.27 -2.41
C ALA A 152 -20.28 -5.36 -2.49
N VAL A 153 -19.32 -5.35 -1.55
CA VAL A 153 -18.23 -6.31 -1.49
C VAL A 153 -18.76 -7.73 -1.21
N ARG A 154 -19.70 -7.88 -0.26
CA ARG A 154 -20.29 -9.18 0.08
C ARG A 154 -21.16 -9.76 -1.03
N ALA A 155 -21.85 -8.88 -1.77
CA ALA A 155 -22.69 -9.28 -2.91
C ALA A 155 -21.88 -9.54 -4.19
N GLY A 156 -20.66 -8.99 -4.29
CA GLY A 156 -19.88 -8.98 -5.53
C GLY A 156 -20.50 -8.05 -6.58
N ASP A 157 -21.15 -6.97 -6.15
CA ASP A 157 -21.85 -6.03 -7.03
C ASP A 157 -20.93 -4.85 -7.41
N PRO A 158 -20.39 -4.82 -8.65
CA PRO A 158 -19.48 -3.76 -9.07
C PRO A 158 -20.17 -2.41 -9.24
N VAL A 159 -21.47 -2.38 -9.56
CA VAL A 159 -22.22 -1.13 -9.71
C VAL A 159 -22.45 -0.48 -8.35
N LEU A 160 -22.83 -1.27 -7.36
CA LEU A 160 -22.99 -0.79 -5.99
C LEU A 160 -21.64 -0.37 -5.41
N LEU A 161 -20.57 -1.15 -5.68
CA LEU A 161 -19.21 -0.82 -5.26
C LEU A 161 -18.77 0.53 -5.82
N GLY A 162 -18.95 0.76 -7.12
CA GLY A 162 -18.59 2.02 -7.77
C GLY A 162 -19.30 3.25 -7.20
N LYS A 163 -20.51 3.07 -6.65
CA LYS A 163 -21.26 4.14 -5.94
C LYS A 163 -20.78 4.36 -4.50
N ALA A 164 -20.20 3.33 -3.89
CA ALA A 164 -19.82 3.33 -2.49
C ALA A 164 -18.37 3.75 -2.24
N VAL A 165 -17.47 3.58 -3.24
CA VAL A 165 -16.06 3.95 -3.10
C VAL A 165 -15.89 5.46 -3.19
N HIS A 166 -14.99 6.00 -2.36
CA HIS A 166 -14.56 7.39 -2.41
C HIS A 166 -13.09 7.48 -1.98
N ASN A 167 -12.46 8.60 -2.25
CA ASN A 167 -11.11 8.90 -1.85
C ASN A 167 -11.03 10.30 -1.26
N ASP A 168 -10.73 10.39 0.02
CA ASP A 168 -10.64 11.66 0.76
C ASP A 168 -9.54 12.59 0.24
N LEU A 169 -8.54 12.05 -0.44
CA LEU A 169 -7.45 12.82 -1.03
C LEU A 169 -7.76 13.32 -2.45
N GLN A 170 -8.87 12.90 -3.05
CA GLN A 170 -9.20 13.25 -4.43
C GLN A 170 -9.28 14.75 -4.66
N ALA A 171 -9.95 15.50 -3.76
CA ALA A 171 -10.08 16.94 -3.89
C ALA A 171 -8.71 17.64 -3.81
N ALA A 172 -7.81 17.16 -2.96
CA ALA A 172 -6.45 17.67 -2.85
C ALA A 172 -5.61 17.37 -4.10
N ALA A 173 -5.71 16.14 -4.61
CA ALA A 173 -5.02 15.75 -5.83
C ALA A 173 -5.45 16.60 -7.04
N VAL A 174 -6.75 16.80 -7.22
CA VAL A 174 -7.31 17.65 -8.29
C VAL A 174 -6.95 19.12 -8.09
N SER A 175 -6.89 19.62 -6.84
CA SER A 175 -6.42 20.99 -6.55
C SER A 175 -4.98 21.21 -7.01
N LEU A 176 -4.10 20.24 -6.77
CA LEU A 176 -2.69 20.30 -7.19
C LEU A 176 -2.50 20.04 -8.69
N ARG A 177 -3.39 19.27 -9.29
CA ARG A 177 -3.35 18.88 -10.70
C ARG A 177 -4.75 18.82 -11.31
N PRO A 178 -5.29 19.96 -11.78
CA PRO A 178 -6.67 20.04 -12.29
C PRO A 178 -6.97 19.16 -13.52
N GLN A 179 -5.96 18.65 -14.20
CA GLN A 179 -6.14 17.74 -15.34
C GLN A 179 -6.34 16.27 -14.94
N LEU A 180 -6.28 15.93 -13.65
CA LEU A 180 -6.68 14.63 -13.11
C LEU A 180 -8.20 14.60 -12.98
#